data_d9545153674ad801ea06209f645bf2a6
#
_entry.id   d9545153674ad801ea06209f645bf2a6
#
_cell.length_a   1.000
_cell.length_b   1.000
_cell.length_c   1.000
_cell.angle_alpha   90.00
_cell.angle_beta   90.00
_cell.angle_gamma   90.00
#
_symmetry.space_group_name_H-M   'P 1'
#
loop_
_entity.id
_entity.type
_entity.pdbx_description
1 polymer ?
#
loop_
_entity_poly.entity_id
_entity_poly.type
_entity_poly.pdbx_seq_one_letter_code
_entity_poly.pdbx_strand_id
1 'polypeptide(L)'
;MTTILTLGGGGHTMPHVHELPTSPLDELALSLTGRSRPAVCYVGTAGGDEPGPALRFREAFADVARPSVLTLFGRDEPGTYGPDAIGPGDLERILEQDLVYVGGGSTANLLALWRLHGLDRLLRTAAAHGTVLVGVSAGGNCWYEGSSTGSFGT
;
A
#
# COMPACT_ATOMS: atom_id res chain seq x y z
N MET A 1 -12.73 -8.76 -12.42
CA MET A 1 -12.85 -9.43 -11.08
C MET A 1 -11.95 -8.67 -10.12
N THR A 2 -12.46 -8.21 -9.00
CA THR A 2 -11.66 -7.50 -7.98
C THR A 2 -10.92 -8.53 -7.12
N THR A 3 -9.62 -8.35 -6.92
CA THR A 3 -8.79 -9.21 -6.07
C THR A 3 -8.29 -8.40 -4.87
N ILE A 4 -8.60 -8.87 -3.67
CA ILE A 4 -8.16 -8.25 -2.41
C ILE A 4 -7.48 -9.32 -1.56
N LEU A 5 -6.24 -9.04 -1.11
CA LEU A 5 -5.47 -9.88 -0.18
C LEU A 5 -5.29 -9.13 1.14
N THR A 6 -5.83 -9.67 2.22
CA THR A 6 -5.72 -9.05 3.54
C THR A 6 -4.85 -9.87 4.47
N LEU A 7 -3.94 -9.20 5.16
CA LEU A 7 -2.95 -9.79 6.05
C LEU A 7 -3.13 -9.23 7.46
N GLY A 8 -3.19 -10.10 8.46
CA GLY A 8 -3.21 -9.68 9.86
C GLY A 8 -1.87 -9.09 10.32
N GLY A 9 -0.79 -9.49 9.66
CA GLY A 9 0.60 -9.07 9.85
C GLY A 9 1.49 -9.88 8.91
N GLY A 10 2.78 -9.62 8.90
CA GLY A 10 3.76 -10.33 8.06
C GLY A 10 4.13 -9.55 6.80
N GLY A 11 4.54 -10.27 5.76
CA GLY A 11 5.09 -9.68 4.53
C GLY A 11 6.40 -8.93 4.79
N HIS A 12 6.79 -8.07 3.87
CA HIS A 12 7.98 -7.20 4.00
C HIS A 12 7.96 -6.30 5.24
N THR A 13 6.83 -6.18 5.92
CA THR A 13 6.69 -5.39 7.15
C THR A 13 7.36 -6.04 8.37
N MET A 14 7.73 -7.33 8.28
CA MET A 14 8.42 -8.10 9.32
C MET A 14 9.76 -8.67 8.84
N PRO A 15 10.75 -7.83 8.54
CA PRO A 15 12.02 -8.25 7.93
C PRO A 15 12.86 -9.19 8.80
N HIS A 16 12.58 -9.26 10.11
CA HIS A 16 13.33 -10.13 11.04
C HIS A 16 12.90 -11.60 11.01
N VAL A 17 11.84 -11.92 10.27
CA VAL A 17 11.27 -13.28 10.20
C VAL A 17 11.75 -14.02 8.95
N HIS A 18 12.30 -13.31 7.97
CA HIS A 18 12.68 -13.86 6.66
C HIS A 18 14.11 -13.46 6.29
N GLU A 19 14.85 -14.40 5.70
CA GLU A 19 16.19 -14.16 5.14
C GLU A 19 16.12 -13.42 3.77
N LEU A 20 14.96 -13.44 3.12
CA LEU A 20 14.72 -12.81 1.82
C LEU A 20 14.05 -11.45 1.98
N PRO A 21 14.28 -10.50 1.07
CA PRO A 21 13.61 -9.19 1.06
C PRO A 21 12.08 -9.29 0.99
N THR A 22 11.57 -10.24 0.20
CA THR A 22 10.14 -10.56 0.09
C THR A 22 9.79 -11.83 0.86
N SER A 23 8.61 -11.87 1.44
CA SER A 23 8.06 -13.06 2.09
C SER A 23 7.22 -13.89 1.12
N PRO A 24 6.87 -15.15 1.45
CA PRO A 24 5.91 -15.93 0.67
C PRO A 24 4.55 -15.22 0.46
N LEU A 25 4.14 -14.35 1.39
CA LEU A 25 2.92 -13.55 1.24
C LEU A 25 3.07 -12.44 0.19
N ASP A 26 4.24 -11.83 0.11
CA ASP A 26 4.55 -10.84 -0.91
C ASP A 26 4.65 -11.50 -2.30
N GLU A 27 5.25 -12.70 -2.39
CA GLU A 27 5.30 -13.48 -3.62
C GLU A 27 3.90 -13.87 -4.09
N LEU A 28 3.02 -14.30 -3.18
CA LEU A 28 1.62 -14.55 -3.51
C LEU A 28 0.95 -13.29 -4.06
N ALA A 29 1.11 -12.14 -3.40
CA ALA A 29 0.55 -10.88 -3.84
C ALA A 29 1.00 -10.51 -5.26
N LEU A 30 2.31 -10.63 -5.55
CA LEU A 30 2.87 -10.38 -6.88
C LEU A 30 2.29 -11.34 -7.92
N SER A 31 2.15 -12.63 -7.59
CA SER A 31 1.63 -13.65 -8.51
C SER A 31 0.19 -13.35 -8.96
N LEU A 32 -0.62 -12.75 -8.08
CA LEU A 32 -2.00 -12.38 -8.37
C LEU A 32 -2.13 -11.29 -9.46
N THR A 33 -1.06 -10.53 -9.72
CA THR A 33 -1.07 -9.53 -10.80
C THR A 33 -0.98 -10.15 -12.19
N GLY A 34 -0.50 -11.37 -12.31
CA GLY A 34 -0.23 -12.04 -13.59
C GLY A 34 0.88 -11.39 -14.43
N ARG A 35 1.67 -10.49 -13.84
CA ARG A 35 2.77 -9.76 -14.49
C ARG A 35 4.12 -10.30 -14.03
N SER A 36 5.11 -10.33 -14.92
CA SER A 36 6.48 -10.73 -14.57
C SER A 36 7.22 -9.66 -13.76
N ARG A 37 6.93 -8.38 -13.98
CA ARG A 37 7.49 -7.24 -13.24
C ARG A 37 6.43 -6.16 -13.07
N PRO A 38 5.48 -6.34 -12.13
CA PRO A 38 4.35 -5.44 -11.96
C PRO A 38 4.76 -4.05 -11.46
N ALA A 39 3.95 -3.03 -11.76
CA ALA A 39 3.99 -1.75 -11.09
C ALA A 39 3.30 -1.91 -9.73
N VAL A 40 4.01 -1.63 -8.65
CA VAL A 40 3.51 -1.82 -7.28
C VAL A 40 3.63 -0.51 -6.50
N CYS A 41 2.57 -0.13 -5.80
CA CYS A 41 2.55 1.12 -5.04
C CYS A 41 2.28 0.87 -3.57
N TYR A 42 3.12 1.41 -2.70
CA TYR A 42 2.91 1.43 -1.25
C TYR A 42 2.12 2.67 -0.84
N VAL A 43 1.11 2.49 0.00
CA VAL A 43 0.29 3.57 0.59
C VAL A 43 0.42 3.52 2.10
N GLY A 44 1.14 4.48 2.66
CA GLY A 44 1.50 4.54 4.08
C GLY A 44 0.56 5.37 4.94
N THR A 45 -0.58 5.83 4.43
CA THR A 45 -1.47 6.80 5.08
C THR A 45 -1.87 6.42 6.51
N ALA A 46 -2.14 5.14 6.78
CA ALA A 46 -2.50 4.66 8.11
C ALA A 46 -1.42 4.94 9.18
N GLY A 47 -0.15 4.94 8.77
CA GLY A 47 1.02 5.23 9.60
C GLY A 47 1.53 6.68 9.46
N GLY A 48 0.76 7.58 8.84
CA GLY A 48 1.17 8.98 8.65
C GLY A 48 2.28 9.16 7.61
N ASP A 49 2.33 8.28 6.63
CA ASP A 49 3.33 8.27 5.56
C ASP A 49 4.78 8.26 6.10
N GLU A 50 5.02 7.48 7.17
CA GLU A 50 6.38 7.33 7.72
C GLU A 50 7.35 6.78 6.65
N PRO A 51 8.56 7.41 6.48
CA PRO A 51 9.50 7.00 5.44
C PRO A 51 10.04 5.58 5.61
N GLY A 52 10.24 5.12 6.84
CA GLY A 52 10.84 3.82 7.12
C GLY A 52 10.12 2.64 6.45
N PRO A 53 8.80 2.45 6.64
CA PRO A 53 8.04 1.42 5.95
C PRO A 53 8.07 1.55 4.42
N ALA A 54 7.99 2.78 3.90
CA ALA A 54 8.02 3.05 2.46
C ALA A 54 9.38 2.65 1.83
N LEU A 55 10.49 2.96 2.50
CA LEU A 55 11.83 2.59 2.05
C LEU A 55 12.02 1.08 2.07
N ARG A 56 11.61 0.40 3.15
CA ARG A 56 11.64 -1.08 3.21
C ARG A 56 10.83 -1.73 2.09
N PHE A 57 9.65 -1.18 1.78
CA PHE A 57 8.85 -1.66 0.65
C PHE A 57 9.62 -1.52 -0.67
N ARG A 58 10.22 -0.37 -0.92
CA ARG A 58 11.01 -0.15 -2.14
C ARG A 58 12.19 -1.13 -2.25
N GLU A 59 12.92 -1.35 -1.16
CA GLU A 59 14.02 -2.31 -1.12
C GLU A 59 13.53 -3.73 -1.38
N ALA A 60 12.47 -4.17 -0.69
CA ALA A 60 11.94 -5.52 -0.83
C ALA A 60 11.48 -5.84 -2.26
N PHE A 61 10.90 -4.87 -2.96
CA PHE A 61 10.32 -5.09 -4.27
C PHE A 61 11.20 -4.64 -5.45
N ALA A 62 12.40 -4.05 -5.21
CA ALA A 62 13.25 -3.45 -6.24
C ALA A 62 13.62 -4.42 -7.39
N ASP A 63 13.95 -5.67 -7.05
CA ASP A 63 14.41 -6.66 -8.02
C ASP A 63 13.28 -7.37 -8.77
N VAL A 64 12.10 -7.45 -8.15
CA VAL A 64 10.97 -8.27 -8.64
C VAL A 64 9.81 -7.46 -9.20
N ALA A 65 9.79 -6.14 -8.96
CA ALA A 65 8.71 -5.26 -9.38
C ALA A 65 9.23 -3.85 -9.76
N ARG A 66 8.33 -2.92 -10.01
CA ARG A 66 8.59 -1.48 -10.18
C ARG A 66 7.92 -0.74 -9.02
N PRO A 67 8.61 -0.59 -7.87
CA PRO A 67 8.01 -0.02 -6.67
C PRO A 67 7.91 1.50 -6.74
N SER A 68 6.75 2.01 -6.34
CA SER A 68 6.47 3.43 -6.08
C SER A 68 5.85 3.62 -4.70
N VAL A 69 5.71 4.86 -4.25
CA VAL A 69 5.09 5.21 -2.97
C VAL A 69 4.08 6.32 -3.19
N LEU A 70 2.88 6.17 -2.63
CA LEU A 70 1.91 7.25 -2.56
C LEU A 70 1.92 7.86 -1.16
N THR A 71 2.01 9.19 -1.10
CA THR A 71 1.97 9.98 0.13
C THR A 71 0.90 11.06 0.05
N LEU A 72 0.13 11.25 1.11
CA LEU A 72 -0.87 12.30 1.25
C LEU A 72 -0.39 13.45 2.14
N PHE A 73 0.61 13.21 2.99
CA PHE A 73 1.10 14.21 3.94
C PHE A 73 2.13 15.18 3.35
N GLY A 74 2.61 14.94 2.11
CA GLY A 74 3.52 15.85 1.43
C GLY A 74 4.73 16.24 2.30
N ARG A 75 5.54 15.26 2.74
CA ARG A 75 6.78 15.58 3.47
C ARG A 75 7.73 16.26 2.50
N ASP A 76 8.08 17.50 2.81
CA ASP A 76 8.75 18.46 1.91
C ASP A 76 10.24 18.16 1.62
N GLU A 77 10.74 16.97 1.94
CA GLU A 77 12.09 16.58 1.57
C GLU A 77 12.10 15.92 0.18
N PRO A 78 12.56 16.61 -0.86
CA PRO A 78 12.64 16.05 -2.20
C PRO A 78 13.44 14.74 -2.21
N GLY A 79 12.84 13.70 -2.77
CA GLY A 79 13.50 12.41 -2.94
C GLY A 79 13.34 11.41 -1.80
N THR A 80 12.72 11.76 -0.68
CA THR A 80 12.47 10.83 0.45
C THR A 80 11.80 9.54 0.00
N TYR A 81 10.82 9.64 -0.91
CA TYR A 81 10.06 8.47 -1.41
C TYR A 81 10.51 8.01 -2.80
N GLY A 82 11.55 8.65 -3.36
CA GLY A 82 12.09 8.36 -4.68
C GLY A 82 11.41 9.13 -5.83
N PRO A 83 12.00 9.04 -7.04
CA PRO A 83 11.58 9.85 -8.19
C PRO A 83 10.16 9.55 -8.69
N ASP A 84 9.66 8.34 -8.43
CA ASP A 84 8.34 7.88 -8.89
C ASP A 84 7.24 8.04 -7.83
N ALA A 85 7.50 8.79 -6.76
CA ALA A 85 6.52 9.05 -5.71
C ALA A 85 5.28 9.74 -6.26
N ILE A 86 4.11 9.33 -5.76
CA ILE A 86 2.81 9.88 -6.11
C ILE A 86 2.38 10.81 -4.98
N GLY A 87 2.23 12.09 -5.28
CA GLY A 87 1.76 13.09 -4.34
C GLY A 87 0.27 13.40 -4.48
N PRO A 88 -0.27 14.30 -3.61
CA PRO A 88 -1.68 14.69 -3.66
C PRO A 88 -2.15 15.30 -4.98
N GLY A 89 -1.22 15.85 -5.78
CA GLY A 89 -1.52 16.43 -7.10
C GLY A 89 -1.62 15.41 -8.24
N ASP A 90 -1.16 14.17 -8.03
CA ASP A 90 -1.00 13.15 -9.08
C ASP A 90 -1.69 11.83 -8.73
N LEU A 91 -2.73 11.85 -7.89
CA LEU A 91 -3.34 10.63 -7.34
C LEU A 91 -3.89 9.68 -8.41
N GLU A 92 -4.27 10.19 -9.59
CA GLU A 92 -4.72 9.36 -10.71
C GLU A 92 -3.67 8.35 -11.16
N ARG A 93 -2.38 8.58 -10.92
CA ARG A 93 -1.31 7.61 -11.22
C ARG A 93 -1.46 6.28 -10.46
N ILE A 94 -2.31 6.22 -9.44
CA ILE A 94 -2.67 4.97 -8.78
C ILE A 94 -3.40 4.00 -9.72
N LEU A 95 -4.07 4.52 -10.75
CA LEU A 95 -4.77 3.71 -11.76
C LEU A 95 -3.80 2.97 -12.71
N GLU A 96 -2.53 3.38 -12.74
CA GLU A 96 -1.48 2.75 -13.55
C GLU A 96 -0.80 1.57 -12.84
N GLN A 97 -1.19 1.32 -11.58
CA GLN A 97 -0.57 0.28 -10.76
C GLN A 97 -1.22 -1.09 -10.99
N ASP A 98 -0.39 -2.13 -11.05
CA ASP A 98 -0.85 -3.52 -11.09
C ASP A 98 -1.20 -4.03 -9.69
N LEU A 99 -0.55 -3.46 -8.64
CA LEU A 99 -0.79 -3.80 -7.24
C LEU A 99 -0.66 -2.55 -6.35
N VAL A 100 -1.60 -2.41 -5.42
CA VAL A 100 -1.53 -1.40 -4.35
C VAL A 100 -1.44 -2.09 -2.99
N TYR A 101 -0.39 -1.76 -2.24
CA TYR A 101 -0.10 -2.32 -0.92
C TYR A 101 -0.33 -1.27 0.17
N VAL A 102 -1.32 -1.48 1.01
CA VAL A 102 -1.70 -0.53 2.07
C VAL A 102 -1.10 -0.96 3.40
N GLY A 103 -0.32 -0.08 3.99
CA GLY A 103 0.35 -0.29 5.27
C GLY A 103 -0.58 -0.23 6.49
N GLY A 104 -0.06 -0.70 7.63
CA GLY A 104 -0.76 -0.66 8.91
C GLY A 104 -0.68 0.69 9.62
N GLY A 105 -1.47 0.84 10.69
CA GLY A 105 -1.55 2.02 11.53
C GLY A 105 -2.98 2.29 12.01
N SER A 106 -3.46 3.53 11.89
CA SER A 106 -4.83 3.93 12.25
C SER A 106 -5.78 3.80 11.06
N THR A 107 -6.73 2.87 11.13
CA THR A 107 -7.80 2.70 10.13
C THR A 107 -8.68 3.95 10.02
N ALA A 108 -8.99 4.60 11.15
CA ALA A 108 -9.82 5.80 11.17
C ALA A 108 -9.15 6.96 10.42
N ASN A 109 -7.87 7.22 10.69
CA ASN A 109 -7.11 8.27 10.01
C ASN A 109 -6.97 8.00 8.51
N LEU A 110 -6.66 6.75 8.15
CA LEU A 110 -6.57 6.31 6.77
C LEU A 110 -7.85 6.62 5.99
N LEU A 111 -9.00 6.16 6.50
CA LEU A 111 -10.28 6.36 5.82
C LEU A 111 -10.70 7.82 5.75
N ALA A 112 -10.43 8.62 6.79
CA ALA A 112 -10.74 10.04 6.79
C ALA A 112 -9.95 10.79 5.71
N LEU A 113 -8.63 10.54 5.62
CA LEU A 113 -7.76 11.16 4.64
C LEU A 113 -8.05 10.70 3.21
N TRP A 114 -8.31 9.41 3.02
CA TRP A 114 -8.67 8.90 1.69
C TRP A 114 -9.95 9.54 1.16
N ARG A 115 -10.98 9.70 2.01
CA ARG A 115 -12.22 10.39 1.62
C ARG A 115 -11.98 11.86 1.31
N LEU A 116 -11.15 12.54 2.12
CA LEU A 116 -10.81 13.94 1.90
C LEU A 116 -10.13 14.17 0.55
N HIS A 117 -9.19 13.29 0.18
CA HIS A 117 -8.44 13.37 -1.07
C HIS A 117 -9.10 12.65 -2.26
N GLY A 118 -10.18 11.90 -2.04
CA GLY A 118 -10.86 11.11 -3.07
C GLY A 118 -10.12 9.83 -3.48
N LEU A 119 -9.09 9.43 -2.73
CA LEU A 119 -8.29 8.24 -3.02
C LEU A 119 -9.11 6.95 -2.90
N ASP A 120 -10.10 6.90 -2.01
CA ASP A 120 -11.02 5.79 -1.87
C ASP A 120 -11.79 5.47 -3.17
N ARG A 121 -12.16 6.50 -3.92
CA ARG A 121 -12.83 6.35 -5.22
C ARG A 121 -11.86 5.86 -6.30
N LEU A 122 -10.65 6.39 -6.34
CA LEU A 122 -9.62 5.96 -7.27
C LEU A 122 -9.24 4.50 -7.05
N LEU A 123 -9.09 4.06 -5.80
CA LEU A 123 -8.80 2.66 -5.47
C LEU A 123 -9.94 1.71 -5.87
N ARG A 124 -11.20 2.11 -5.73
CA ARG A 124 -12.35 1.34 -6.26
C ARG A 124 -12.28 1.20 -7.78
N THR A 125 -11.93 2.28 -8.48
CA THR A 125 -11.76 2.28 -9.93
C THR A 125 -10.60 1.38 -10.33
N ALA A 126 -9.43 1.49 -9.68
CA ALA A 126 -8.28 0.64 -9.92
C ALA A 126 -8.63 -0.84 -9.76
N ALA A 127 -9.29 -1.20 -8.66
CA ALA A 127 -9.74 -2.57 -8.39
C ALA A 127 -10.71 -3.11 -9.46
N ALA A 128 -11.63 -2.27 -9.93
CA ALA A 128 -12.56 -2.65 -11.01
C ALA A 128 -11.82 -2.92 -12.34
N HIS A 129 -10.69 -2.27 -12.58
CA HIS A 129 -9.83 -2.48 -13.73
C HIS A 129 -8.76 -3.59 -13.55
N GLY A 130 -8.78 -4.29 -12.41
CA GLY A 130 -7.95 -5.47 -12.18
C GLY A 130 -6.69 -5.23 -11.35
N THR A 131 -6.49 -4.03 -10.80
CA THR A 131 -5.43 -3.79 -9.82
C THR A 131 -5.66 -4.67 -8.59
N VAL A 132 -4.62 -5.39 -8.16
CA VAL A 132 -4.63 -6.20 -6.94
C VAL A 132 -4.49 -5.27 -5.73
N LEU A 133 -5.42 -5.35 -4.79
CA LEU A 133 -5.36 -4.61 -3.54
C LEU A 133 -4.83 -5.51 -2.42
N VAL A 134 -3.78 -5.07 -1.75
CA VAL A 134 -3.20 -5.77 -0.59
C VAL A 134 -3.27 -4.84 0.60
N GLY A 135 -3.51 -5.39 1.78
CA GLY A 135 -3.48 -4.59 2.99
C GLY A 135 -3.07 -5.37 4.21
N VAL A 136 -2.25 -4.75 5.05
CA VAL A 136 -1.80 -5.33 6.31
C VAL A 136 -2.36 -4.55 7.50
N SER A 137 -2.90 -5.25 8.52
CA SER A 137 -3.45 -4.64 9.72
C SER A 137 -4.54 -3.59 9.37
N ALA A 138 -4.35 -2.31 9.73
CA ALA A 138 -5.27 -1.24 9.37
C ALA A 138 -5.53 -1.15 7.85
N GLY A 139 -4.49 -1.40 7.03
CA GLY A 139 -4.61 -1.47 5.58
C GLY A 139 -5.42 -2.67 5.09
N GLY A 140 -5.48 -3.77 5.88
CA GLY A 140 -6.39 -4.88 5.65
C GLY A 140 -7.83 -4.53 6.03
N ASN A 141 -8.01 -3.84 7.16
CA ASN A 141 -9.33 -3.44 7.66
C ASN A 141 -10.09 -2.50 6.73
N CYS A 142 -9.38 -1.64 6.01
CA CYS A 142 -10.01 -0.59 5.20
C CYS A 142 -10.84 -1.10 4.02
N TRP A 143 -10.70 -2.38 3.65
CA TRP A 143 -11.45 -3.00 2.55
C TRP A 143 -12.83 -3.53 2.95
N TYR A 144 -13.16 -3.54 4.23
CA TYR A 144 -14.40 -4.11 4.75
C TYR A 144 -15.34 -3.02 5.29
N GLU A 145 -16.64 -3.30 5.26
CA GLU A 145 -17.68 -2.43 5.82
C GLU A 145 -17.59 -2.33 7.35
N GLY A 146 -17.05 -3.36 8.01
CA GLY A 146 -16.84 -3.40 9.45
C GLY A 146 -15.63 -4.24 9.82
N SER A 147 -14.89 -3.80 10.82
CA SER A 147 -13.70 -4.49 11.34
C SER A 147 -13.44 -4.11 12.79
N SER A 148 -12.69 -4.96 13.50
CA SER A 148 -12.13 -4.59 14.81
C SER A 148 -10.90 -3.71 14.59
N THR A 149 -10.84 -2.57 15.28
CA THR A 149 -9.74 -1.62 15.16
C THR A 149 -9.40 -0.96 16.50
N GLY A 150 -8.09 -0.81 16.77
CA GLY A 150 -7.59 -0.02 17.90
C GLY A 150 -7.46 1.48 17.63
N SER A 151 -8.02 1.99 16.51
CA SER A 151 -7.85 3.40 16.10
C SER A 151 -8.40 4.44 17.10
N PHE A 152 -9.29 4.03 17.98
CA PHE A 152 -9.94 4.93 18.95
C PHE A 152 -9.44 4.75 20.38
N GLY A 153 -8.39 3.98 20.60
CA GLY A 153 -7.89 3.57 21.91
C GLY A 153 -8.73 2.46 22.55
N THR A 154 -8.31 2.00 23.70
CA THR A 154 -9.05 1.08 24.59
C THR A 154 -9.61 1.82 25.76
#